data_24328e4a507a00eed94a593f65aba7ac
#
_entry.id   24328e4a507a00eed94a593f65aba7ac
#
_cell.length_a   1.000
_cell.length_b   1.000
_cell.length_c   1.000
_cell.angle_alpha   90.00
_cell.angle_beta   90.00
_cell.angle_gamma   90.00
#
_symmetry.space_group_name_H-M   'P 1'
#
loop_
_entity.id
_entity.type
_entity.pdbx_description
1 polymer ?
#
loop_
_entity_poly.entity_id
_entity_poly.type
_entity_poly.pdbx_seq_one_letter_code
_entity_poly.pdbx_strand_id
1 'polypeptide(L)'
;MEETKKNNLSLENRKKLTLTGVIEVINFDEETILLDTSLGKLTIKGEKLKVDKLDVQNGEVIIKGVISSLIYSKKKNKENLIKRIFK
;
A
#
# COMPACT_ATOMS: atom_id res chain seq x y z
N MET A 1 8.77 6.92 20.16
CA MET A 1 8.30 6.96 19.82
C MET A 1 8.16 6.75 18.99
N GLU A 2 8.03 6.39 18.59
CA GLU A 2 7.80 6.32 17.90
C GLU A 2 7.18 6.44 17.27
N GLU A 3 7.41 6.73 16.91
CA GLU A 3 6.56 7.07 16.31
C GLU A 3 6.20 6.38 15.18
N THR A 4 5.12 5.95 15.04
CA THR A 4 4.67 5.29 13.90
C THR A 4 4.42 6.25 12.83
N LYS A 5 4.82 5.97 11.64
CA LYS A 5 4.51 6.84 10.53
C LYS A 5 3.05 6.70 10.19
N LYS A 6 2.43 7.80 9.94
CA LYS A 6 1.04 7.76 9.54
C LYS A 6 0.91 7.26 8.11
N ASN A 7 -0.09 6.45 7.90
CA ASN A 7 -0.40 5.97 6.57
C ASN A 7 -1.56 6.79 6.02
N ASN A 8 -1.24 7.75 5.18
CA ASN A 8 -2.24 8.57 4.52
C ASN A 8 -2.32 8.19 3.07
N LEU A 9 -3.51 8.30 2.52
CA LEU A 9 -3.74 7.93 1.15
C LEU A 9 -4.59 8.99 0.50
N SER A 10 -4.14 9.50 -0.64
CA SER A 10 -4.87 10.51 -1.38
C SER A 10 -4.93 10.09 -2.83
N LEU A 11 -6.14 10.07 -3.38
CA LEU A 11 -6.32 9.65 -4.75
C LEU A 11 -7.02 10.75 -5.52
N GLU A 12 -6.37 11.26 -6.55
CA GLU A 12 -6.93 12.33 -7.37
C GLU A 12 -7.32 11.80 -8.72
N ASN A 13 -8.57 12.00 -9.07
CA ASN A 13 -9.10 11.63 -10.39
C ASN A 13 -8.79 10.18 -10.76
N ARG A 14 -8.59 9.33 -9.77
CA ARG A 14 -8.23 7.94 -9.97
C ARG A 14 -6.95 7.78 -10.80
N LYS A 15 -6.15 8.83 -10.89
CA LYS A 15 -4.94 8.79 -11.73
C LYS A 15 -3.67 9.12 -10.98
N LYS A 16 -3.78 9.71 -9.81
CA LYS A 16 -2.60 10.02 -9.03
C LYS A 16 -2.84 9.62 -7.59
N LEU A 17 -2.06 8.67 -7.13
CA LEU A 17 -2.18 8.15 -5.78
C LEU A 17 -0.95 8.57 -4.98
N THR A 18 -1.18 9.27 -3.87
CA THR A 18 -0.09 9.69 -3.00
C THR A 18 -0.24 8.95 -1.69
N LEU A 19 0.84 8.34 -1.23
CA LEU A 19 0.83 7.54 -0.02
C LEU A 19 1.94 7.95 0.92
N THR A 20 1.65 7.91 2.21
CA THR A 20 2.68 8.03 3.23
C THR A 20 2.59 6.80 4.12
N GLY A 21 3.61 6.61 4.96
CA GLY A 21 3.62 5.46 5.85
C GLY A 21 3.93 4.16 5.14
N VAL A 22 4.53 4.23 3.97
CA VAL A 22 4.92 3.05 3.22
C VAL A 22 6.23 2.52 3.77
N ILE A 23 6.28 1.25 4.08
CA ILE A 23 7.48 0.62 4.62
C ILE A 23 8.34 0.08 3.50
N GLU A 24 7.70 -0.53 2.52
CA GLU A 24 8.47 -1.13 1.45
C GLU A 24 7.57 -1.41 0.26
N VAL A 25 8.16 -1.39 -0.93
CA VAL A 25 7.46 -1.80 -2.15
C VAL A 25 7.81 -3.27 -2.35
N ILE A 26 6.81 -4.12 -2.25
CA ILE A 26 7.04 -5.55 -2.33
C ILE A 26 7.14 -6.00 -3.79
N ASN A 27 6.24 -5.47 -4.60
CA ASN A 27 6.21 -5.86 -5.99
C ASN A 27 5.46 -4.80 -6.77
N PHE A 28 5.82 -4.61 -8.04
CA PHE A 28 5.03 -3.70 -8.85
C PHE A 28 5.17 -4.03 -10.32
N ASP A 29 4.08 -3.82 -11.04
CA ASP A 29 4.09 -3.86 -12.49
C ASP A 29 3.00 -2.90 -12.95
N GLU A 30 2.71 -2.91 -14.23
CA GLU A 30 1.79 -1.91 -14.78
C GLU A 30 0.35 -2.10 -14.36
N GLU A 31 0.02 -3.25 -13.84
CA GLU A 31 -1.36 -3.55 -13.46
C GLU A 31 -1.55 -3.79 -11.97
N THR A 32 -0.47 -4.07 -11.26
CA THR A 32 -0.57 -4.38 -9.84
C THR A 32 0.65 -3.89 -9.10
N ILE A 33 0.41 -3.19 -7.99
CA ILE A 33 1.49 -2.75 -7.12
C ILE A 33 1.16 -3.21 -5.72
N LEU A 34 2.11 -3.87 -5.08
CA LEU A 34 1.93 -4.38 -3.74
C LEU A 34 2.91 -3.70 -2.80
N LEU A 35 2.37 -3.07 -1.77
CA LEU A 35 3.16 -2.31 -0.82
C LEU A 35 2.93 -2.83 0.59
N ASP A 36 3.94 -2.64 1.43
CA ASP A 36 3.77 -2.87 2.86
C ASP A 36 3.70 -1.50 3.51
N THR A 37 2.67 -1.28 4.31
CA THR A 37 2.49 0.00 4.97
C THR A 37 2.35 -0.20 6.47
N SER A 38 2.35 0.90 7.21
CA SER A 38 2.22 0.83 8.65
C SER A 38 0.88 0.26 9.09
N LEU A 39 -0.11 0.25 8.21
CA LEU A 39 -1.43 -0.28 8.53
C LEU A 39 -1.73 -1.61 7.86
N GLY A 40 -0.76 -2.19 7.18
CA GLY A 40 -0.93 -3.47 6.53
C GLY A 40 -0.48 -3.43 5.10
N LYS A 41 -0.74 -4.50 4.39
CA LYS A 41 -0.37 -4.56 2.99
C LYS A 41 -1.43 -3.89 2.14
N LEU A 42 -0.99 -3.16 1.15
CA LEU A 42 -1.89 -2.48 0.25
C LEU A 42 -1.67 -3.00 -1.16
N THR A 43 -2.73 -3.47 -1.78
CA THR A 43 -2.69 -3.92 -3.16
C THR A 43 -3.40 -2.88 -4.01
N ILE A 44 -2.68 -2.37 -5.00
CA ILE A 44 -3.20 -1.37 -5.91
C ILE A 44 -3.33 -2.01 -7.28
N LYS A 45 -4.51 -1.94 -7.86
CA LYS A 45 -4.72 -2.49 -9.19
C LYS A 45 -5.19 -1.42 -10.14
N GLY A 46 -4.80 -1.55 -11.37
CA GLY A 46 -5.18 -0.57 -12.37
C GLY A 46 -4.54 -0.86 -13.70
N GLU A 47 -4.31 0.22 -14.45
CA GLU A 47 -3.73 0.11 -15.79
C GLU A 47 -2.65 1.16 -15.95
N LYS A 48 -1.58 0.75 -16.58
CA LYS A 48 -0.46 1.65 -16.87
C LYS A 48 0.05 2.32 -15.61
N LEU A 49 0.11 1.55 -14.54
CA LEU A 49 0.58 2.07 -13.27
C LEU A 49 2.08 2.24 -13.31
N LYS A 50 2.55 3.29 -12.66
CA LYS A 50 3.98 3.46 -12.51
C LYS A 50 4.27 4.21 -11.23
N VAL A 51 5.40 3.92 -10.65
CA VAL A 51 5.84 4.60 -9.44
C VAL A 51 6.55 5.87 -9.87
N ASP A 52 5.92 7.00 -9.59
CA ASP A 52 6.44 8.28 -10.00
C ASP A 52 7.44 8.83 -9.00
N LYS A 53 7.25 8.49 -7.74
CA LYS A 53 8.17 8.89 -6.69
C LYS A 53 8.22 7.80 -5.64
N LEU A 54 9.42 7.50 -5.19
CA LEU A 54 9.61 6.52 -4.14
C LEU A 54 10.63 7.04 -3.17
N ASP A 55 10.18 7.38 -1.96
CA ASP A 55 11.04 7.88 -0.93
C ASP A 55 10.89 6.97 0.28
N VAL A 56 11.72 5.93 0.32
CA VAL A 56 11.59 4.92 1.35
C VAL A 56 11.91 5.46 2.73
N GLN A 57 12.82 6.40 2.80
CA GLN A 57 13.19 6.96 4.09
C GLN A 57 12.03 7.66 4.75
N ASN A 58 11.25 8.36 3.98
CA ASN A 58 10.09 9.07 4.51
C ASN A 58 8.82 8.28 4.34
N GLY A 59 8.89 7.17 3.66
CA GLY A 59 7.72 6.33 3.46
C GLY A 59 6.73 6.92 2.47
N GLU A 60 7.20 7.76 1.56
CA GLU A 60 6.33 8.44 0.63
C GLU A 60 6.43 7.83 -0.75
N VAL A 61 5.27 7.52 -1.33
CA VAL A 61 5.21 6.93 -2.66
C VAL A 61 4.13 7.64 -3.45
N ILE A 62 4.44 7.96 -4.71
CA ILE A 62 3.45 8.54 -5.62
C ILE A 62 3.34 7.60 -6.81
N ILE A 63 2.12 7.19 -7.09
CA ILE A 63 1.83 6.27 -8.18
C ILE A 63 0.90 6.93 -9.16
N LYS A 64 1.21 6.83 -10.43
CA LYS A 64 0.38 7.37 -11.48
C LYS A 64 -0.12 6.26 -12.37
N GLY A 65 -1.22 6.52 -13.05
CA GLY A 65 -1.88 5.55 -13.90
C GLY A 65 -3.35 5.55 -13.58
N VAL A 66 -4.09 4.66 -14.21
CA VAL A 66 -5.52 4.56 -13.93
C VAL A 66 -5.71 3.54 -12.82
N ILE A 67 -6.22 3.99 -11.70
CA ILE A 67 -6.35 3.14 -10.52
C ILE A 67 -7.76 2.57 -10.45
N SER A 68 -7.84 1.24 -10.40
CA SER A 68 -9.12 0.54 -10.36
C SER A 68 -9.53 0.16 -8.96
N SER A 69 -8.60 -0.30 -8.16
CA SER A 69 -8.95 -0.72 -6.82
C SER A 69 -7.78 -0.56 -5.86
N LEU A 70 -8.13 -0.40 -4.60
CA LEU A 70 -7.17 -0.27 -3.51
C LEU A 70 -7.67 -1.19 -2.42
N ILE A 71 -6.86 -2.16 -2.03
CA ILE A 71 -7.27 -3.15 -1.06
C ILE A 71 -6.23 -3.28 0.02
N TYR A 72 -6.62 -3.01 1.25
CA TYR A 72 -5.75 -3.24 2.39
C TYR A 72 -5.98 -4.62 2.94
N SER A 73 -4.89 -5.28 3.29
CA SER A 73 -4.96 -6.56 3.99
C SER A 73 -4.25 -6.39 5.30
N LYS A 74 -4.76 -7.04 6.31
CA LYS A 74 -4.07 -7.01 7.58
C LYS A 74 -2.76 -7.74 7.46
N LYS A 75 -1.79 -7.30 8.24
CA LYS A 75 -0.55 -8.02 8.29
C LYS A 75 -0.84 -9.41 8.82
N LYS A 76 -0.21 -10.37 8.20
CA LYS A 76 -0.43 -11.71 8.60
C LYS A 76 0.09 -11.96 9.98
N ASN A 77 -0.72 -12.61 10.75
CA ASN A 77 -0.34 -13.07 12.05
C ASN A 77 -0.94 -14.45 12.17
N LYS A 78 -0.10 -15.45 12.15
CA LYS A 78 -0.60 -16.80 12.12
C LYS A 78 -1.45 -17.14 13.31
N GLU A 79 -1.08 -16.62 14.46
CA GLU A 79 -1.87 -16.87 15.63
C GLU A 79 -3.28 -16.36 15.50
N ASN A 80 -3.38 -15.15 15.00
CA ASN A 80 -4.70 -14.58 14.83
C ASN A 80 -5.53 -15.35 13.84
N LEU A 81 -4.88 -15.78 12.80
CA LEU A 81 -5.57 -16.53 11.78
C LEU A 81 -6.11 -17.83 12.34
N ILE A 82 -5.30 -18.51 13.10
CA ILE A 82 -5.70 -19.77 13.69
C ILE A 82 -6.85 -19.58 14.66
N LYS A 83 -6.75 -18.55 15.46
CA LYS A 83 -7.83 -18.29 16.40
C LYS A 83 -9.14 -18.05 15.70
N ARG A 84 -9.09 -17.36 14.61
CA ARG A 84 -10.32 -17.07 13.88
C ARG A 84 -10.92 -18.31 13.30
N ILE A 85 -10.08 -19.21 12.88
CA ILE A 85 -10.56 -20.44 12.31
C ILE A 85 -11.27 -21.28 13.37
N PHE A 86 -10.76 -21.22 14.57
CA PHE A 86 -11.29 -22.05 15.63
C PHE A 86 -12.47 -21.44 16.36
N LYS A 87 -12.84 -20.26 15.97
CA LYS A 87 -13.99 -19.67 16.64
C LYS A 87 -15.31 -20.14 16.10
#